data_119357d7272be7c191714df0e1dbb7d0
#
_entry.id   119357d7272be7c191714df0e1dbb7d0
#
_cell.length_a   1.000
_cell.length_b   1.000
_cell.length_c   1.000
_cell.angle_alpha   90.00
_cell.angle_beta   90.00
_cell.angle_gamma   90.00
#
_symmetry.space_group_name_H-M   'P 1'
#
loop_
_entity.id
_entity.type
_entity.pdbx_description
1 polymer ?
#
loop_
_entity_poly.entity_id
_entity_poly.type
_entity_poly.pdbx_seq_one_letter_code
_entity_poly.pdbx_strand_id
1 'polypeptide(L)'
;MIVLETAGPQPSDTSVTIVTGTSTTIVLRHGPPENIEFARLDFPPNAFGDSGQTVTVDVKPRPGIYGLDLGISLPLRGRATLAFSYPRYFSAPTRARQLYRSDAAYERALAIGRVLPENQIELLSSTRPTPDNLTAQISTPGSYLVAAPQ
;
A
#
# COMPACT_ATOMS: atom_id res chain seq x y z
N MET A 1 11.25 13.05 -0.16
CA MET A 1 10.47 12.00 -0.86
C MET A 1 9.40 12.62 -1.74
N ILE A 2 9.19 12.04 -2.89
CA ILE A 2 8.16 12.49 -3.82
C ILE A 2 7.08 11.41 -3.86
N VAL A 3 5.93 11.70 -3.24
CA VAL A 3 4.83 10.74 -3.10
C VAL A 3 4.05 10.66 -4.41
N LEU A 4 3.69 9.45 -4.81
CA LEU A 4 2.88 9.23 -6.00
C LEU A 4 1.43 9.65 -5.74
N GLU A 5 0.95 10.59 -6.51
CA GLU A 5 -0.42 11.09 -6.45
C GLU A 5 -1.33 10.26 -7.36
N THR A 6 -2.61 10.29 -7.09
CA THR A 6 -3.62 9.67 -7.94
C THR A 6 -4.78 10.64 -8.18
N ALA A 7 -5.25 10.67 -9.43
CA ALA A 7 -6.48 11.35 -9.81
C ALA A 7 -7.69 10.39 -9.84
N GLY A 8 -7.48 9.13 -9.55
CA GLY A 8 -8.55 8.13 -9.57
C GLY A 8 -9.55 8.33 -8.42
N PRO A 9 -10.74 7.72 -8.54
CA PRO A 9 -11.71 7.76 -7.47
C PRO A 9 -11.16 7.17 -6.18
N GLN A 10 -11.47 7.82 -5.05
CA GLN A 10 -11.03 7.38 -3.73
C GLN A 10 -11.62 6.02 -3.39
N PRO A 11 -10.81 5.02 -3.01
CA PRO A 11 -11.34 3.78 -2.45
C PRO A 11 -12.07 4.06 -1.12
N SER A 12 -13.06 3.23 -0.80
CA SER A 12 -13.75 3.31 0.48
C SER A 12 -12.91 2.75 1.62
N ASP A 13 -13.11 3.28 2.83
CA ASP A 13 -12.57 2.67 4.03
C ASP A 13 -13.10 1.24 4.15
N THR A 14 -12.24 0.32 4.55
CA THR A 14 -12.56 -1.10 4.63
C THR A 14 -12.23 -1.62 6.02
N SER A 15 -13.16 -2.36 6.62
CA SER A 15 -12.94 -3.05 7.89
C SER A 15 -13.31 -4.52 7.69
N VAL A 16 -12.39 -5.41 7.99
CA VAL A 16 -12.56 -6.86 7.81
C VAL A 16 -12.22 -7.58 9.09
N THR A 17 -13.09 -8.52 9.46
CA THR A 17 -12.82 -9.44 10.58
C THR A 17 -12.34 -10.76 10.01
N ILE A 18 -11.17 -11.21 10.47
CA ILE A 18 -10.56 -12.45 10.00
C ILE A 18 -10.29 -13.38 11.18
N VAL A 19 -10.22 -14.67 10.89
CA VAL A 19 -9.83 -15.68 11.86
C VAL A 19 -8.39 -16.10 11.57
N THR A 20 -7.53 -16.01 12.56
CA THR A 20 -6.10 -16.33 12.38
C THR A 20 -5.90 -17.82 12.08
N GLY A 21 -4.83 -18.14 11.37
CA GLY A 21 -4.52 -19.51 10.96
C GLY A 21 -4.94 -19.84 9.53
N THR A 22 -5.66 -18.94 8.86
CA THR A 22 -6.04 -19.06 7.45
C THR A 22 -5.47 -17.91 6.65
N SER A 23 -5.19 -18.14 5.36
CA SER A 23 -4.78 -17.04 4.47
C SER A 23 -5.96 -16.10 4.23
N THR A 24 -5.69 -14.81 4.22
CA THR A 24 -6.71 -13.80 3.95
C THR A 24 -6.14 -12.74 3.03
N THR A 25 -6.90 -12.37 1.99
CA THR A 25 -6.56 -11.29 1.08
C THR A 25 -7.61 -10.20 1.17
N ILE A 26 -7.17 -8.95 1.35
CA ILE A 26 -8.02 -7.77 1.34
C ILE A 26 -7.66 -6.94 0.12
N VAL A 27 -8.64 -6.67 -0.75
CA VAL A 27 -8.45 -5.88 -1.97
C VAL A 27 -9.22 -4.58 -1.84
N LEU A 28 -8.52 -3.45 -2.01
CA LEU A 28 -9.14 -2.14 -2.13
C LEU A 28 -9.18 -1.77 -3.61
N ARG A 29 -10.33 -1.25 -4.05
CA ARG A 29 -10.54 -0.84 -5.43
C ARG A 29 -10.88 0.64 -5.49
N HIS A 30 -10.41 1.31 -6.54
CA HIS A 30 -10.93 2.64 -6.87
C HIS A 30 -12.44 2.54 -7.05
N GLY A 31 -13.15 3.62 -6.72
CA GLY A 31 -14.60 3.67 -6.91
C GLY A 31 -15.01 3.64 -8.39
N PRO A 32 -16.33 3.71 -8.64
CA PRO A 32 -16.85 3.74 -10.00
C PRO A 32 -16.21 4.85 -10.84
N PRO A 33 -16.19 4.72 -12.17
CA PRO A 33 -16.85 3.69 -12.95
C PRO A 33 -16.06 2.39 -13.15
N GLU A 34 -14.76 2.39 -12.93
CA GLU A 34 -13.90 1.29 -13.37
C GLU A 34 -13.64 0.24 -12.30
N ASN A 35 -13.68 0.62 -11.03
CA ASN A 35 -13.47 -0.28 -9.88
C ASN A 35 -12.19 -1.12 -9.97
N ILE A 36 -11.12 -0.55 -10.52
CA ILE A 36 -9.84 -1.26 -10.64
C ILE A 36 -9.11 -1.33 -9.30
N GLU A 37 -8.25 -2.32 -9.16
CA GLU A 37 -7.50 -2.53 -7.92
C GLU A 37 -6.60 -1.33 -7.62
N PHE A 38 -6.64 -0.89 -6.37
CA PHE A 38 -5.81 0.18 -5.82
C PHE A 38 -4.70 -0.40 -4.96
N ALA A 39 -5.05 -1.29 -4.04
CA ALA A 39 -4.10 -1.92 -3.13
C ALA A 39 -4.60 -3.30 -2.72
N ARG A 40 -3.67 -4.13 -2.29
CA ARG A 40 -3.95 -5.49 -1.82
C ARG A 40 -3.11 -5.78 -0.59
N LEU A 41 -3.73 -6.43 0.38
CA LEU A 41 -3.06 -6.93 1.57
C LEU A 41 -3.25 -8.44 1.66
N ASP A 42 -2.15 -9.17 1.69
CA ASP A 42 -2.16 -10.63 1.85
C ASP A 42 -1.60 -11.00 3.21
N PHE A 43 -2.43 -11.65 4.02
CA PHE A 43 -2.05 -12.18 5.33
C PHE A 43 -1.90 -13.69 5.22
N PRO A 44 -0.67 -14.23 5.31
CA PRO A 44 -0.48 -15.69 5.31
C PRO A 44 -1.01 -16.32 6.59
N PRO A 45 -1.18 -17.66 6.64
CA PRO A 45 -1.74 -18.32 7.81
C PRO A 45 -1.00 -18.07 9.12
N ASN A 46 0.31 -17.80 9.05
CA ASN A 46 1.16 -17.58 10.22
C ASN A 46 1.36 -16.10 10.57
N ALA A 47 0.64 -15.18 9.93
CA ALA A 47 0.85 -13.74 10.12
C ALA A 47 0.67 -13.28 11.56
N PHE A 48 -0.21 -13.93 12.33
CA PHE A 48 -0.53 -13.56 13.71
C PHE A 48 0.00 -14.55 14.76
N GLY A 49 0.66 -15.61 14.32
CA GLY A 49 1.20 -16.64 15.20
C GLY A 49 0.17 -17.70 15.56
N ASP A 50 -0.67 -17.44 16.56
CA ASP A 50 -1.68 -18.40 17.01
C ASP A 50 -2.87 -18.47 16.06
N SER A 51 -3.46 -19.66 15.90
CA SER A 51 -4.66 -19.85 15.10
C SER A 51 -5.95 -19.73 15.92
N GLY A 52 -7.06 -19.48 15.23
CA GLY A 52 -8.40 -19.48 15.86
C GLY A 52 -8.75 -18.20 16.61
N GLN A 53 -7.97 -17.15 16.51
CA GLN A 53 -8.28 -15.86 17.09
C GLN A 53 -9.00 -14.95 16.09
N THR A 54 -9.84 -14.06 16.59
CA THR A 54 -10.53 -13.06 15.77
C THR A 54 -9.70 -11.77 15.76
N VAL A 55 -9.42 -11.28 14.54
CA VAL A 55 -8.65 -10.05 14.32
C VAL A 55 -9.46 -9.12 13.44
N THR A 56 -9.53 -7.84 13.80
CA THR A 56 -10.12 -6.81 12.96
C THR A 56 -9.01 -6.04 12.27
N VAL A 57 -9.12 -5.91 10.95
CA VAL A 57 -8.18 -5.16 10.10
C VAL A 57 -8.94 -3.99 9.51
N ASP A 58 -8.47 -2.78 9.79
CA ASP A 58 -9.03 -1.53 9.26
C ASP A 58 -8.05 -0.93 8.26
N VAL A 59 -8.54 -0.61 7.09
CA VAL A 59 -7.73 0.00 6.03
C VAL A 59 -8.42 1.27 5.56
N LYS A 60 -7.70 2.39 5.68
CA LYS A 60 -8.21 3.71 5.27
C LYS A 60 -7.30 4.28 4.19
N PRO A 61 -7.77 4.37 2.93
CA PRO A 61 -7.00 5.03 1.89
C PRO A 61 -6.72 6.50 2.23
N ARG A 62 -5.52 6.97 1.92
CA ARG A 62 -5.16 8.37 2.10
C ARG A 62 -5.59 9.17 0.87
N PRO A 63 -6.27 10.32 1.05
CA PRO A 63 -6.81 11.08 -0.08
C PRO A 63 -5.71 11.58 -1.02
N GLY A 64 -5.96 11.43 -2.32
CA GLY A 64 -5.14 12.03 -3.39
C GLY A 64 -3.80 11.38 -3.66
N ILE A 65 -3.43 10.34 -2.94
CA ILE A 65 -2.16 9.63 -3.11
C ILE A 65 -2.37 8.12 -3.13
N TYR A 66 -1.36 7.39 -3.60
CA TYR A 66 -1.29 5.95 -3.40
C TYR A 66 -0.73 5.68 -2.01
N GLY A 67 -1.65 5.63 -1.05
CA GLY A 67 -1.32 5.43 0.35
C GLY A 67 -2.51 4.97 1.15
N LEU A 68 -2.24 4.39 2.31
CA LEU A 68 -3.28 3.92 3.23
C LEU A 68 -2.77 3.91 4.67
N ASP A 69 -3.73 3.94 5.58
CA ASP A 69 -3.49 3.73 7.00
C ASP A 69 -4.03 2.35 7.37
N LEU A 70 -3.20 1.54 8.01
CA LEU A 70 -3.50 0.17 8.40
C LEU A 70 -3.58 0.06 9.91
N GLY A 71 -4.74 -0.35 10.43
CA GLY A 71 -4.96 -0.69 11.83
C GLY A 71 -5.26 -2.18 11.97
N ILE A 72 -4.70 -2.81 12.99
CA ILE A 72 -4.88 -4.24 13.26
C ILE A 72 -5.08 -4.41 14.76
N SER A 73 -6.11 -5.16 15.15
CA SER A 73 -6.45 -5.35 16.56
C SER A 73 -5.51 -6.27 17.32
N LEU A 74 -4.69 -7.07 16.62
CA LEU A 74 -3.63 -7.90 17.22
C LEU A 74 -2.30 -7.57 16.52
N PRO A 75 -1.16 -7.69 17.21
CA PRO A 75 0.13 -7.47 16.57
C PRO A 75 0.44 -8.56 15.56
N LEU A 76 1.11 -8.17 14.47
CA LEU A 76 1.67 -9.13 13.52
C LEU A 76 2.89 -9.80 14.17
N ARG A 77 2.95 -11.12 14.10
CA ARG A 77 4.10 -11.90 14.53
C ARG A 77 4.94 -12.38 13.36
N GLY A 78 4.32 -12.49 12.21
CA GLY A 78 4.98 -12.73 10.93
C GLY A 78 4.92 -11.51 10.05
N ARG A 79 4.85 -11.73 8.75
CA ARG A 79 4.81 -10.67 7.75
C ARG A 79 3.53 -10.77 6.93
N ALA A 80 3.05 -9.63 6.47
CA ALA A 80 2.03 -9.53 5.46
C ALA A 80 2.63 -8.91 4.20
N THR A 81 2.00 -9.11 3.05
CA THR A 81 2.40 -8.50 1.79
C THR A 81 1.45 -7.38 1.46
N LEU A 82 2.00 -6.20 1.23
CA LEU A 82 1.26 -5.03 0.76
C LEU A 82 1.63 -4.78 -0.70
N ALA A 83 0.62 -4.61 -1.55
CA ALA A 83 0.81 -4.27 -2.95
C ALA A 83 -0.01 -3.04 -3.31
N PHE A 84 0.56 -2.17 -4.13
CA PHE A 84 -0.15 -1.05 -4.77
C PHE A 84 -0.14 -1.25 -6.28
N SER A 85 -1.26 -0.97 -6.93
CA SER A 85 -1.43 -1.03 -8.37
C SER A 85 -1.77 0.35 -8.92
N TYR A 86 -1.05 0.81 -9.93
CA TYR A 86 -1.25 2.16 -10.48
C TYR A 86 -1.36 2.23 -12.01
N PRO A 87 -1.85 1.18 -12.70
CA PRO A 87 -1.77 1.16 -14.17
C PRO A 87 -2.62 2.23 -14.86
N ARG A 88 -3.76 2.58 -14.28
CA ARG A 88 -4.73 3.48 -14.91
C ARG A 88 -4.53 4.93 -14.53
N TYR A 89 -4.16 5.19 -13.30
CA TYR A 89 -4.15 6.54 -12.73
C TYR A 89 -2.74 7.01 -12.37
N PHE A 90 -1.73 6.44 -13.00
CA PHE A 90 -0.37 6.92 -12.82
C PHE A 90 -0.24 8.34 -13.37
N SER A 91 0.28 9.23 -12.56
CA SER A 91 0.61 10.59 -12.96
C SER A 91 1.80 11.07 -12.15
N ALA A 92 2.89 11.37 -12.82
CA ALA A 92 4.06 11.92 -12.15
C ALA A 92 3.74 13.34 -11.65
N PRO A 93 3.94 13.62 -10.35
CA PRO A 93 3.74 14.97 -9.83
C PRO A 93 4.70 15.97 -10.48
N THR A 94 4.34 17.25 -10.47
CA THR A 94 5.17 18.32 -11.03
C THR A 94 6.60 18.29 -10.46
N ARG A 95 6.73 18.07 -9.17
CA ARG A 95 8.04 18.00 -8.51
C ARG A 95 8.90 16.85 -9.05
N ALA A 96 8.29 15.71 -9.37
CA ALA A 96 9.00 14.59 -9.96
C ALA A 96 9.55 14.94 -11.35
N ARG A 97 8.78 15.68 -12.14
CA ARG A 97 9.20 16.12 -13.47
C ARG A 97 10.38 17.10 -13.42
N GLN A 98 10.54 17.81 -12.32
CA GLN A 98 11.68 18.72 -12.12
C GLN A 98 12.96 17.99 -11.73
N LEU A 99 12.86 16.84 -11.07
CA LEU A 99 13.98 16.11 -10.50
C LEU A 99 14.38 14.86 -11.28
N TYR A 100 13.44 14.29 -12.03
CA TYR A 100 13.69 13.10 -12.84
C TYR A 100 13.64 13.45 -14.32
N ARG A 101 14.45 12.73 -15.12
CA ARG A 101 14.55 12.99 -16.57
C ARG A 101 13.26 12.72 -17.31
N SER A 102 12.45 11.77 -16.82
CA SER A 102 11.22 11.35 -17.46
C SER A 102 10.27 10.75 -16.43
N ASP A 103 9.01 10.64 -16.79
CA ASP A 103 8.02 9.93 -15.98
C ASP A 103 8.42 8.48 -15.75
N ALA A 104 9.02 7.83 -16.76
CA ALA A 104 9.51 6.47 -16.64
C ALA A 104 10.67 6.34 -15.63
N ALA A 105 11.55 7.33 -15.56
CA ALA A 105 12.64 7.34 -14.59
C ALA A 105 12.11 7.49 -13.16
N TYR A 106 11.12 8.35 -12.97
CA TYR A 106 10.44 8.50 -11.68
C TYR A 106 9.73 7.18 -11.30
N GLU A 107 8.99 6.60 -12.23
CA GLU A 107 8.29 5.34 -11.99
C GLU A 107 9.24 4.23 -11.56
N ARG A 108 10.39 4.10 -12.20
CA ARG A 108 11.39 3.09 -11.81
C ARG A 108 11.95 3.31 -10.42
N ALA A 109 11.95 4.53 -9.92
CA ALA A 109 12.46 4.87 -8.58
C ALA A 109 11.42 4.70 -7.48
N LEU A 110 10.17 4.42 -7.82
CA LEU A 110 9.10 4.25 -6.83
C LEU A 110 9.32 3.00 -5.98
N ALA A 111 9.00 3.13 -4.71
CA ALA A 111 8.98 2.03 -3.75
C ALA A 111 7.84 2.27 -2.75
N ILE A 112 7.47 1.22 -2.04
CA ILE A 112 6.54 1.37 -0.91
C ILE A 112 7.33 1.93 0.26
N GLY A 113 6.78 2.97 0.89
CA GLY A 113 7.36 3.62 2.05
C GLY A 113 6.46 3.51 3.27
N ARG A 114 7.08 3.45 4.43
CA ARG A 114 6.40 3.51 5.71
C ARG A 114 6.54 4.92 6.26
N VAL A 115 5.42 5.50 6.71
CA VAL A 115 5.43 6.83 7.31
C VAL A 115 5.89 6.72 8.76
N LEU A 116 6.95 7.40 9.11
CA LEU A 116 7.50 7.49 10.44
C LEU A 116 7.03 8.78 11.13
N PRO A 117 7.28 8.94 12.46
CA PRO A 117 6.99 10.21 13.12
C PRO A 117 7.63 11.40 12.41
N GLU A 118 6.98 12.57 12.51
CA GLU A 118 7.41 13.82 11.85
C GLU A 118 7.30 13.75 10.32
N ASN A 119 6.41 12.87 9.80
CA ASN A 119 6.17 12.68 8.37
C ASN A 119 7.41 12.26 7.58
N GLN A 120 8.38 11.65 8.22
CA GLN A 120 9.50 11.02 7.53
C GLN A 120 9.02 9.74 6.85
N ILE A 121 9.65 9.39 5.75
CA ILE A 121 9.30 8.18 4.98
C ILE A 121 10.53 7.29 4.89
N GLU A 122 10.36 6.04 5.33
CA GLU A 122 11.35 4.99 5.18
C GLU A 122 10.94 4.12 4.01
N LEU A 123 11.74 4.09 2.95
CA LEU A 123 11.46 3.22 1.82
C LEU A 123 11.78 1.78 2.16
N LEU A 124 10.83 0.91 1.89
CA LEU A 124 10.96 -0.53 2.09
C LEU A 124 11.51 -1.19 0.83
N SER A 125 12.16 -2.35 1.02
CA SER A 125 12.54 -3.18 -0.11
C SER A 125 11.27 -3.59 -0.87
N SER A 126 11.17 -3.19 -2.13
CA SER A 126 9.97 -3.36 -2.95
C SER A 126 10.32 -4.11 -4.22
N THR A 127 9.40 -4.95 -4.67
CA THR A 127 9.53 -5.69 -5.92
C THR A 127 8.40 -5.31 -6.87
N ARG A 128 8.59 -5.60 -8.17
CA ARG A 128 7.60 -5.36 -9.21
C ARG A 128 7.24 -6.70 -9.86
N PRO A 129 6.25 -7.43 -9.33
CA PRO A 129 5.81 -8.69 -9.96
C PRO A 129 5.27 -8.46 -11.37
N THR A 130 4.67 -7.30 -11.60
CA THR A 130 4.25 -6.80 -12.91
C THR A 130 4.65 -5.33 -13.04
N PRO A 131 4.70 -4.76 -14.28
CA PRO A 131 5.18 -3.38 -14.45
C PRO A 131 4.45 -2.33 -13.63
N ASP A 132 3.16 -2.54 -13.36
CA ASP A 132 2.30 -1.55 -12.73
C ASP A 132 2.00 -1.85 -11.25
N ASN A 133 2.68 -2.82 -10.67
CA ASN A 133 2.48 -3.23 -9.28
C ASN A 133 3.77 -3.14 -8.50
N LEU A 134 3.66 -2.63 -7.28
CA LEU A 134 4.73 -2.65 -6.29
C LEU A 134 4.31 -3.48 -5.10
N THR A 135 5.17 -4.36 -4.63
CA THR A 135 4.94 -5.17 -3.42
C THR A 135 6.05 -5.01 -2.42
N ALA A 136 5.70 -5.02 -1.15
CA ALA A 136 6.64 -5.02 -0.04
C ALA A 136 6.11 -5.87 1.10
N GLN A 137 7.03 -6.43 1.89
CA GLN A 137 6.68 -7.13 3.12
C GLN A 137 6.55 -6.11 4.24
N ILE A 138 5.48 -6.21 5.03
CA ILE A 138 5.25 -5.36 6.19
C ILE A 138 5.13 -6.21 7.44
N SER A 139 5.56 -5.66 8.57
CA SER A 139 5.56 -6.36 9.86
C SER A 139 4.82 -5.61 10.95
N THR A 140 4.35 -4.39 10.68
CA THR A 140 3.66 -3.56 11.66
C THR A 140 2.47 -2.84 11.02
N PRO A 141 1.42 -2.54 11.79
CA PRO A 141 0.42 -1.56 11.37
C PRO A 141 1.05 -0.18 11.20
N GLY A 142 0.36 0.71 10.55
CA GLY A 142 0.80 2.09 10.35
C GLY A 142 0.40 2.62 8.99
N SER A 143 1.04 3.69 8.58
CA SER A 143 0.76 4.35 7.31
C SER A 143 1.80 3.97 6.27
N TYR A 144 1.32 3.62 5.09
CA TYR A 144 2.15 3.20 3.96
C TYR A 144 1.75 3.98 2.72
N LEU A 145 2.70 4.23 1.85
CA LEU A 145 2.47 4.96 0.60
C LEU A 145 3.51 4.58 -0.45
N VAL A 146 3.33 5.08 -1.66
CA VAL A 146 4.28 4.90 -2.76
C VAL A 146 5.02 6.22 -2.98
N ALA A 147 6.33 6.16 -2.98
CA ALA A 147 7.17 7.36 -3.14
C ALA A 147 8.50 7.03 -3.80
N ALA A 148 9.17 8.07 -4.29
CA ALA A 148 10.51 7.99 -4.83
C ALA A 148 11.44 8.93 -4.05
N PRO A 149 12.76 8.63 -3.98
CA PRO A 149 13.73 9.54 -3.38
C PRO A 149 13.80 10.86 -4.12
N GLN A 150 14.16 11.90 -3.40
CA GLN A 150 14.49 13.19 -4.02
C GLN A 150 15.87 13.19 -4.60
#